data_1c9b77e7290b716c91992c13caa3e33d
#
_entry.id   1c9b77e7290b716c91992c13caa3e33d
#
_cell.length_a   1.000
_cell.length_b   1.000
_cell.length_c   1.000
_cell.angle_alpha   90.00
_cell.angle_beta   90.00
_cell.angle_gamma   90.00
#
_symmetry.space_group_name_H-M   'P 1'
#
loop_
_entity.id
_entity.type
_entity.pdbx_description
1 polymer ?
#
loop_
_entity_poly.entity_id
_entity_poly.type
_entity_poly.pdbx_seq_one_letter_code
_entity_poly.pdbx_strand_id
1 'polypeptide(L)'
;MAWPMEDGMDHVEVGGLRVAYRRAGQGLPLVLLHGGLADSREWRRQLEGLADEFTVIAWDAPGCGGSSDPPQTFRLPDYADCLAGFTQALDLGRPHVGGLSWGGGLALELYRRHPQVPRSLVLASAYAGWAGSLSPEVVQERLQRGLREAELPPQRWVPSWLPGLFTDTAPAEVVQEALAMMLEVRPAGMRPMLQGFAEADLREVLPRIGVPTLLLYGDADRRSPLQVARDLHAKIPGSRLVVLAGIGHQLDMEAPDRFNAEVRGFLRSVQC
;
A
#
# COMPACT_ATOMS: atom_id res chain seq x y z
N MET A 1 -19.77 -4.87 10.63
CA MET A 1 -19.18 -4.99 11.99
C MET A 1 -17.68 -4.75 11.81
N ALA A 2 -17.09 -3.75 12.48
CA ALA A 2 -15.66 -3.49 12.34
C ALA A 2 -14.87 -4.71 12.84
N TRP A 3 -13.84 -5.13 12.10
CA TRP A 3 -12.95 -6.21 12.53
C TRP A 3 -12.13 -5.73 13.74
N PRO A 4 -12.14 -6.46 14.88
CA PRO A 4 -11.44 -6.01 16.09
C PRO A 4 -9.94 -5.83 15.84
N MET A 5 -9.33 -4.79 16.41
CA MET A 5 -7.92 -4.48 16.26
C MET A 5 -7.01 -5.64 16.67
N GLU A 6 -7.38 -6.39 17.71
CA GLU A 6 -6.50 -7.39 18.34
C GLU A 6 -6.74 -8.84 17.86
N ASP A 7 -7.89 -9.15 17.24
CA ASP A 7 -8.16 -10.52 16.78
C ASP A 7 -7.31 -10.91 15.58
N GLY A 8 -6.46 -11.92 15.77
CA GLY A 8 -5.60 -12.48 14.71
C GLY A 8 -4.43 -11.59 14.30
N MET A 9 -3.96 -10.70 15.18
CA MET A 9 -2.77 -9.90 14.95
C MET A 9 -1.54 -10.57 15.54
N ASP A 10 -0.55 -10.83 14.68
CA ASP A 10 0.77 -11.33 15.06
C ASP A 10 1.80 -10.19 15.07
N HIS A 11 2.95 -10.44 15.66
CA HIS A 11 4.05 -9.46 15.75
C HIS A 11 5.39 -10.13 15.49
N VAL A 12 6.31 -9.35 14.92
CA VAL A 12 7.72 -9.75 14.76
C VAL A 12 8.63 -8.55 15.05
N GLU A 13 9.80 -8.81 15.60
CA GLU A 13 10.81 -7.77 15.83
C GLU A 13 11.69 -7.58 14.60
N VAL A 14 11.83 -6.34 14.13
CA VAL A 14 12.66 -5.96 12.99
C VAL A 14 13.41 -4.69 13.30
N GLY A 15 14.73 -4.77 13.42
CA GLY A 15 15.58 -3.59 13.63
C GLY A 15 15.24 -2.80 14.91
N GLY A 16 14.73 -3.47 15.95
CA GLY A 16 14.29 -2.84 17.20
C GLY A 16 12.87 -2.26 17.16
N LEU A 17 12.13 -2.47 16.07
CA LEU A 17 10.72 -2.13 15.96
C LEU A 17 9.87 -3.39 16.05
N ARG A 18 8.80 -3.37 16.84
CA ARG A 18 7.76 -4.39 16.81
C ARG A 18 6.82 -4.10 15.64
N VAL A 19 6.82 -4.99 14.66
CA VAL A 19 6.01 -4.89 13.45
C VAL A 19 4.82 -5.84 13.56
N ALA A 20 3.62 -5.30 13.50
CA ALA A 20 2.37 -6.06 13.53
C ALA A 20 1.96 -6.48 12.12
N TYR A 21 1.25 -7.61 12.03
CA TYR A 21 0.69 -8.10 10.77
C TYR A 21 -0.48 -9.05 11.01
N ARG A 22 -1.27 -9.26 9.97
CA ARG A 22 -2.30 -10.30 9.92
C ARG A 22 -1.92 -11.33 8.88
N ARG A 23 -2.28 -12.58 9.13
CA ARG A 23 -1.95 -13.69 8.24
C ARG A 23 -3.16 -14.60 8.06
N ALA A 24 -3.39 -15.05 6.82
CA ALA A 24 -4.40 -16.05 6.50
C ALA A 24 -3.93 -16.97 5.37
N GLY A 25 -4.45 -18.19 5.35
CA GLY A 25 -4.22 -19.15 4.27
C GLY A 25 -2.89 -19.87 4.31
N GLN A 26 -2.66 -20.66 3.26
CA GLN A 26 -1.46 -21.47 3.02
C GLN A 26 -1.12 -21.45 1.54
N GLY A 27 0.15 -21.51 1.20
CA GLY A 27 0.65 -21.44 -0.18
C GLY A 27 1.78 -20.44 -0.34
N LEU A 28 2.04 -19.99 -1.57
CA LEU A 28 3.07 -18.99 -1.82
C LEU A 28 2.73 -17.67 -1.10
N PRO A 29 3.73 -17.02 -0.45
CA PRO A 29 3.49 -15.82 0.31
C PRO A 29 3.12 -14.62 -0.59
N LEU A 30 2.08 -13.89 -0.19
CA LEU A 30 1.67 -12.60 -0.73
C LEU A 30 1.70 -11.57 0.41
N VAL A 31 2.65 -10.65 0.38
CA VAL A 31 2.74 -9.54 1.34
C VAL A 31 1.99 -8.34 0.77
N LEU A 32 1.04 -7.82 1.53
CA LEU A 32 0.19 -6.69 1.17
C LEU A 32 0.54 -5.46 2.03
N LEU A 33 0.82 -4.35 1.36
CA LEU A 33 1.26 -3.08 1.91
C LEU A 33 0.14 -2.05 1.79
N HIS A 34 -0.41 -1.62 2.93
CA HIS A 34 -1.54 -0.70 2.96
C HIS A 34 -1.22 0.69 2.39
N GLY A 35 -2.24 1.44 2.06
CA GLY A 35 -2.16 2.83 1.64
C GLY A 35 -1.74 3.79 2.77
N GLY A 36 -1.49 5.04 2.44
CA GLY A 36 -1.28 6.07 3.45
C GLY A 36 -2.54 6.27 4.29
N LEU A 37 -2.40 6.47 5.61
CA LEU A 37 -3.49 6.66 6.58
C LEU A 37 -4.35 5.40 6.83
N ALA A 38 -3.82 4.21 6.55
CA ALA A 38 -4.46 2.92 6.77
C ALA A 38 -3.55 1.98 7.58
N ASP A 39 -3.98 0.73 7.73
CA ASP A 39 -3.25 -0.37 8.34
C ASP A 39 -3.70 -1.71 7.73
N SER A 40 -3.27 -2.84 8.30
CA SER A 40 -3.58 -4.19 7.77
C SER A 40 -5.07 -4.50 7.61
N ARG A 41 -5.96 -3.77 8.30
CA ARG A 41 -7.43 -3.93 8.17
C ARG A 41 -7.95 -3.56 6.78
N GLU A 42 -7.25 -2.70 6.06
CA GLU A 42 -7.53 -2.39 4.65
C GLU A 42 -7.62 -3.67 3.81
N TRP A 43 -6.77 -4.65 4.08
CA TRP A 43 -6.65 -5.89 3.33
C TRP A 43 -7.56 -7.03 3.81
N ARG A 44 -8.55 -6.77 4.67
CA ARG A 44 -9.46 -7.81 5.19
C ARG A 44 -10.07 -8.68 4.08
N ARG A 45 -10.57 -8.06 3.02
CA ARG A 45 -11.22 -8.76 1.90
C ARG A 45 -10.25 -9.56 1.05
N GLN A 46 -8.99 -9.20 1.05
CA GLN A 46 -7.91 -9.97 0.40
C GLN A 46 -7.44 -11.12 1.27
N LEU A 47 -7.34 -10.91 2.60
CA LEU A 47 -7.07 -11.97 3.56
C LEU A 47 -8.15 -13.07 3.52
N GLU A 48 -9.43 -12.68 3.34
CA GLU A 48 -10.54 -13.63 3.20
C GLU A 48 -10.58 -14.27 1.82
N GLY A 49 -10.40 -13.48 0.76
CA GLY A 49 -10.68 -13.88 -0.61
C GLY A 49 -9.51 -14.52 -1.36
N LEU A 50 -8.27 -14.49 -0.84
CA LEU A 50 -7.09 -15.08 -1.48
C LEU A 50 -6.43 -16.19 -0.64
N ALA A 51 -6.89 -16.40 0.60
CA ALA A 51 -6.32 -17.35 1.55
C ALA A 51 -6.51 -18.84 1.16
N ASP A 52 -7.36 -19.12 0.23
CA ASP A 52 -7.58 -20.47 -0.33
C ASP A 52 -6.40 -20.94 -1.21
N GLU A 53 -5.56 -20.03 -1.71
CA GLU A 53 -4.41 -20.37 -2.56
C GLU A 53 -3.07 -19.81 -2.07
N PHE A 54 -3.09 -18.70 -1.33
CA PHE A 54 -1.90 -17.97 -0.93
C PHE A 54 -1.80 -17.88 0.59
N THR A 55 -0.58 -17.79 1.10
CA THR A 55 -0.33 -17.25 2.43
C THR A 55 -0.38 -15.73 2.32
N VAL A 56 -1.52 -15.13 2.61
CA VAL A 56 -1.71 -13.67 2.55
C VAL A 56 -1.26 -13.07 3.86
N ILE A 57 -0.39 -12.06 3.78
CA ILE A 57 0.18 -11.36 4.92
C ILE A 57 -0.03 -9.86 4.72
N ALA A 58 -0.87 -9.26 5.54
CA ALA A 58 -1.10 -7.83 5.57
C ALA A 58 -0.32 -7.23 6.74
N TRP A 59 0.69 -6.39 6.45
CA TRP A 59 1.50 -5.78 7.50
C TRP A 59 0.92 -4.45 7.97
N ASP A 60 1.27 -4.05 9.19
CA ASP A 60 1.16 -2.68 9.64
C ASP A 60 2.53 -2.02 9.50
N ALA A 61 2.65 -0.99 8.67
CA ALA A 61 3.88 -0.24 8.57
C ALA A 61 4.27 0.36 9.93
N PRO A 62 5.57 0.53 10.24
CA PRO A 62 5.99 1.29 11.41
C PRO A 62 5.24 2.62 11.52
N GLY A 63 4.61 2.86 12.66
CA GLY A 63 3.74 4.02 12.90
C GLY A 63 2.26 3.81 12.58
N CYS A 64 1.86 2.65 12.05
CA CYS A 64 0.48 2.32 11.72
C CYS A 64 -0.02 1.13 12.54
N GLY A 65 -1.34 1.02 12.68
CA GLY A 65 -2.00 -0.10 13.35
C GLY A 65 -1.35 -0.51 14.67
N GLY A 66 -1.02 -1.79 14.80
CA GLY A 66 -0.36 -2.37 15.98
C GLY A 66 1.17 -2.26 16.01
N SER A 67 1.80 -1.68 14.97
CA SER A 67 3.25 -1.53 14.90
C SER A 67 3.79 -0.40 15.79
N SER A 68 5.05 -0.52 16.23
CA SER A 68 5.76 0.54 16.95
C SER A 68 5.90 1.80 16.10
N ASP A 69 5.95 2.95 16.76
CA ASP A 69 6.24 4.21 16.09
C ASP A 69 7.70 4.24 15.60
N PRO A 70 7.96 4.67 14.36
CA PRO A 70 9.31 4.79 13.83
C PRO A 70 9.98 6.08 14.36
N PRO A 71 11.33 6.16 14.30
CA PRO A 71 12.02 7.43 14.45
C PRO A 71 11.47 8.49 13.47
N GLN A 72 11.38 9.76 13.89
CA GLN A 72 10.88 10.85 13.04
C GLN A 72 11.77 11.12 11.81
N THR A 73 12.99 10.59 11.81
CA THR A 73 13.93 10.63 10.68
C THR A 73 13.68 9.57 9.62
N PHE A 74 12.75 8.61 9.87
CA PHE A 74 12.41 7.57 8.89
C PHE A 74 11.98 8.20 7.56
N ARG A 75 12.47 7.60 6.50
CA ARG A 75 12.08 7.93 5.12
C ARG A 75 11.73 6.64 4.37
N LEU A 76 11.29 6.76 3.15
CA LEU A 76 10.86 5.60 2.35
C LEU A 76 11.92 4.49 2.27
N PRO A 77 13.23 4.78 2.15
CA PRO A 77 14.29 3.76 2.23
C PRO A 77 14.29 2.96 3.54
N ASP A 78 14.05 3.62 4.68
CA ASP A 78 14.06 2.94 5.99
C ASP A 78 12.86 1.99 6.13
N TYR A 79 11.70 2.40 5.61
CA TYR A 79 10.53 1.51 5.52
C TYR A 79 10.80 0.30 4.63
N ALA A 80 11.51 0.48 3.51
CA ALA A 80 11.87 -0.62 2.61
C ALA A 80 12.87 -1.58 3.26
N ASP A 81 13.84 -1.09 4.02
CA ASP A 81 14.76 -1.91 4.79
C ASP A 81 14.04 -2.68 5.92
N CYS A 82 13.12 -2.02 6.61
CA CYS A 82 12.26 -2.67 7.61
C CYS A 82 11.41 -3.78 6.95
N LEU A 83 10.81 -3.52 5.80
CA LEU A 83 10.02 -4.51 5.05
C LEU A 83 10.88 -5.71 4.59
N ALA A 84 12.11 -5.48 4.13
CA ALA A 84 13.03 -6.56 3.79
C ALA A 84 13.38 -7.41 5.02
N GLY A 85 13.68 -6.77 6.17
CA GLY A 85 13.88 -7.44 7.45
C GLY A 85 12.65 -8.22 7.92
N PHE A 86 11.45 -7.67 7.71
CA PHE A 86 10.18 -8.34 8.02
C PHE A 86 10.00 -9.62 7.21
N THR A 87 10.24 -9.58 5.89
CA THR A 87 10.15 -10.79 5.04
C THR A 87 11.16 -11.85 5.45
N GLN A 88 12.36 -11.44 5.87
CA GLN A 88 13.39 -12.35 6.36
C GLN A 88 13.02 -12.95 7.73
N ALA A 89 12.54 -12.15 8.66
CA ALA A 89 12.18 -12.60 10.01
C ALA A 89 11.02 -13.61 10.01
N LEU A 90 10.13 -13.53 9.00
CA LEU A 90 9.04 -14.48 8.80
C LEU A 90 9.40 -15.66 7.87
N ASP A 91 10.65 -15.77 7.41
CA ASP A 91 11.13 -16.79 6.48
C ASP A 91 10.23 -16.95 5.23
N LEU A 92 9.86 -15.83 4.61
CA LEU A 92 8.94 -15.84 3.47
C LEU A 92 9.65 -16.17 2.13
N GLY A 93 10.96 -16.31 2.13
CA GLY A 93 11.73 -16.53 0.90
C GLY A 93 11.58 -15.37 -0.08
N ARG A 94 11.02 -15.64 -1.25
CA ARG A 94 10.69 -14.62 -2.26
C ARG A 94 9.18 -14.45 -2.38
N PRO A 95 8.54 -13.57 -1.58
CA PRO A 95 7.10 -13.36 -1.64
C PRO A 95 6.68 -12.58 -2.89
N HIS A 96 5.43 -12.73 -3.30
CA HIS A 96 4.74 -11.71 -4.07
C HIS A 96 4.53 -10.49 -3.18
N VAL A 97 4.69 -9.28 -3.72
CA VAL A 97 4.51 -8.03 -2.96
C VAL A 97 3.47 -7.17 -3.65
N GLY A 98 2.38 -6.90 -2.96
CA GLY A 98 1.31 -6.00 -3.42
C GLY A 98 1.22 -4.77 -2.55
N GLY A 99 0.93 -3.60 -3.13
CA GLY A 99 0.73 -2.39 -2.34
C GLY A 99 -0.20 -1.40 -2.99
N LEU A 100 -1.01 -0.74 -2.15
CA LEU A 100 -1.90 0.33 -2.55
C LEU A 100 -1.24 1.69 -2.36
N SER A 101 -1.29 2.56 -3.36
CA SER A 101 -0.91 3.97 -3.23
C SER A 101 0.51 4.14 -2.64
N TRP A 102 0.63 4.60 -1.39
CA TRP A 102 1.89 4.66 -0.65
C TRP A 102 2.57 3.28 -0.57
N GLY A 103 1.81 2.24 -0.26
CA GLY A 103 2.32 0.86 -0.24
C GLY A 103 2.86 0.39 -1.59
N GLY A 104 2.25 0.85 -2.70
CA GLY A 104 2.77 0.61 -4.04
C GLY A 104 4.12 1.29 -4.30
N GLY A 105 4.28 2.54 -3.84
CA GLY A 105 5.56 3.24 -3.87
C GLY A 105 6.61 2.57 -2.98
N LEU A 106 6.21 2.07 -1.80
CA LEU A 106 7.08 1.30 -0.92
C LEU A 106 7.54 -0.02 -1.58
N ALA A 107 6.67 -0.70 -2.33
CA ALA A 107 7.03 -1.89 -3.09
C ALA A 107 8.09 -1.58 -4.18
N LEU A 108 7.99 -0.43 -4.83
CA LEU A 108 9.02 0.06 -5.77
C LEU A 108 10.34 0.36 -5.07
N GLU A 109 10.30 1.00 -3.90
CA GLU A 109 11.50 1.27 -3.09
C GLU A 109 12.14 -0.01 -2.57
N LEU A 110 11.33 -0.99 -2.13
CA LEU A 110 11.81 -2.32 -1.79
C LEU A 110 12.56 -2.95 -2.96
N TYR A 111 11.99 -2.91 -4.18
CA TYR A 111 12.67 -3.44 -5.35
C TYR A 111 13.97 -2.68 -5.66
N ARG A 112 13.99 -1.36 -5.51
CA ARG A 112 15.19 -0.54 -5.74
C ARG A 112 16.35 -0.93 -4.84
N ARG A 113 16.07 -1.22 -3.56
CA ARG A 113 17.08 -1.52 -2.53
C ARG A 113 17.38 -3.01 -2.39
N HIS A 114 16.36 -3.84 -2.55
CA HIS A 114 16.39 -5.28 -2.32
C HIS A 114 15.73 -6.05 -3.49
N PRO A 115 16.27 -5.96 -4.73
CA PRO A 115 15.62 -6.53 -5.92
C PRO A 115 15.48 -8.05 -5.87
N GLN A 116 16.21 -8.74 -4.99
CA GLN A 116 16.11 -10.18 -4.77
C GLN A 116 14.90 -10.59 -3.93
N VAL A 117 14.27 -9.67 -3.18
CA VAL A 117 13.17 -9.97 -2.26
C VAL A 117 11.87 -10.26 -3.00
N PRO A 118 11.30 -9.37 -3.83
CA PRO A 118 10.02 -9.66 -4.45
C PRO A 118 10.13 -10.69 -5.59
N ARG A 119 9.18 -11.62 -5.63
CA ARG A 119 8.95 -12.54 -6.75
C ARG A 119 8.23 -11.83 -7.90
N SER A 120 7.26 -11.02 -7.57
CA SER A 120 6.48 -10.15 -8.47
C SER A 120 5.94 -8.95 -7.72
N LEU A 121 5.45 -7.95 -8.45
CA LEU A 121 4.86 -6.74 -7.90
C LEU A 121 3.40 -6.59 -8.34
N VAL A 122 2.52 -6.20 -7.40
CA VAL A 122 1.16 -5.73 -7.67
C VAL A 122 1.05 -4.29 -7.19
N LEU A 123 0.97 -3.34 -8.11
CA LEU A 123 0.99 -1.90 -7.86
C LEU A 123 -0.40 -1.32 -8.06
N ALA A 124 -1.17 -1.20 -6.98
CA ALA A 124 -2.53 -0.70 -6.99
C ALA A 124 -2.57 0.81 -6.72
N SER A 125 -3.17 1.61 -7.60
CA SER A 125 -3.25 3.08 -7.49
C SER A 125 -1.91 3.74 -7.09
N ALA A 126 -0.78 3.13 -7.50
CA ALA A 126 0.57 3.42 -7.02
C ALA A 126 1.14 4.72 -7.64
N TYR A 127 2.26 5.16 -7.06
CA TYR A 127 3.09 6.26 -7.55
C TYR A 127 4.56 5.84 -7.56
N ALA A 128 5.37 6.43 -8.42
CA ALA A 128 6.83 6.36 -8.30
C ALA A 128 7.36 7.36 -7.24
N GLY A 129 6.75 7.40 -6.06
CA GLY A 129 6.85 8.50 -5.12
C GLY A 129 6.09 9.75 -5.60
N TRP A 130 5.82 10.72 -4.72
CA TRP A 130 5.14 11.95 -5.17
C TRP A 130 6.05 12.81 -6.05
N ALA A 131 7.32 13.00 -5.69
CA ALA A 131 8.26 13.75 -6.54
C ALA A 131 8.48 13.07 -7.91
N GLY A 132 8.35 11.75 -7.99
CA GLY A 132 8.47 10.99 -9.23
C GLY A 132 7.20 10.95 -10.09
N SER A 133 6.05 11.43 -9.60
CA SER A 133 4.74 11.23 -10.26
C SER A 133 3.88 12.48 -10.37
N LEU A 134 4.16 13.53 -9.59
CA LEU A 134 3.35 14.74 -9.49
C LEU A 134 4.20 15.98 -9.74
N SER A 135 3.56 17.13 -10.03
CA SER A 135 4.30 18.38 -10.13
C SER A 135 4.80 18.85 -8.74
N PRO A 136 5.90 19.61 -8.69
CA PRO A 136 6.45 20.12 -7.43
C PRO A 136 5.44 20.90 -6.59
N GLU A 137 4.55 21.66 -7.22
CA GLU A 137 3.50 22.44 -6.57
C GLU A 137 2.50 21.54 -5.85
N VAL A 138 2.05 20.47 -6.53
CA VAL A 138 1.11 19.48 -5.96
C VAL A 138 1.77 18.70 -4.82
N VAL A 139 3.04 18.34 -4.96
CA VAL A 139 3.81 17.68 -3.89
C VAL A 139 3.88 18.57 -2.66
N GLN A 140 4.26 19.83 -2.85
CA GLN A 140 4.38 20.80 -1.76
C GLN A 140 3.04 21.05 -1.06
N GLU A 141 1.96 21.22 -1.82
CA GLU A 141 0.61 21.42 -1.28
C GLU A 141 0.18 20.21 -0.43
N ARG A 142 0.30 18.99 -0.96
CA ARG A 142 -0.06 17.74 -0.25
C ARG A 142 0.75 17.56 1.02
N LEU A 143 2.07 17.77 0.95
CA LEU A 143 2.97 17.63 2.10
C LEU A 143 2.62 18.64 3.19
N GLN A 144 2.53 19.92 2.85
CA GLN A 144 2.22 20.98 3.83
C GLN A 144 0.84 20.79 4.46
N ARG A 145 -0.16 20.40 3.65
CA ARG A 145 -1.48 20.06 4.17
C ARG A 145 -1.39 18.92 5.17
N GLY A 146 -0.80 17.78 4.80
CA GLY A 146 -0.71 16.62 5.67
C GLY A 146 0.09 16.88 6.96
N LEU A 147 1.17 17.66 6.89
CA LEU A 147 1.96 18.04 8.08
C LEU A 147 1.17 18.93 9.05
N ARG A 148 0.39 19.90 8.54
CA ARG A 148 -0.52 20.71 9.39
C ARG A 148 -1.62 19.84 10.03
N GLU A 149 -2.19 18.92 9.25
CA GLU A 149 -3.24 18.00 9.72
C GLU A 149 -2.72 17.03 10.79
N ALA A 150 -1.46 16.57 10.66
CA ALA A 150 -0.80 15.74 11.69
C ALA A 150 -0.61 16.45 13.05
N GLU A 151 -0.86 17.77 13.15
CA GLU A 151 -0.87 18.53 14.41
C GLU A 151 -2.26 18.58 15.05
N LEU A 152 -3.27 18.13 14.35
CA LEU A 152 -4.66 18.17 14.77
C LEU A 152 -5.20 16.78 15.10
N PRO A 153 -6.22 16.68 15.96
CA PRO A 153 -6.94 15.41 16.15
C PRO A 153 -7.51 14.91 14.82
N PRO A 154 -7.42 13.62 14.50
CA PRO A 154 -7.91 13.05 13.24
C PRO A 154 -9.34 13.43 12.89
N GLN A 155 -10.23 13.54 13.88
CA GLN A 155 -11.64 13.95 13.71
C GLN A 155 -11.81 15.31 13.03
N ARG A 156 -10.79 16.19 13.09
CA ARG A 156 -10.85 17.53 12.52
C ARG A 156 -10.54 17.58 11.02
N TRP A 157 -9.81 16.60 10.50
CA TRP A 157 -9.32 16.62 9.12
C TRP A 157 -9.70 15.37 8.30
N VAL A 158 -9.84 14.19 8.92
CA VAL A 158 -10.15 12.93 8.21
C VAL A 158 -11.36 13.05 7.28
N PRO A 159 -12.49 13.69 7.66
CA PRO A 159 -13.62 13.84 6.75
C PRO A 159 -13.29 14.56 5.44
N SER A 160 -12.27 15.42 5.44
CA SER A 160 -11.82 16.16 4.23
C SER A 160 -10.94 15.32 3.30
N TRP A 161 -10.49 14.14 3.73
CA TRP A 161 -9.69 13.23 2.92
C TRP A 161 -10.52 12.17 2.18
N LEU A 162 -11.72 11.85 2.68
CA LEU A 162 -12.61 10.87 2.06
C LEU A 162 -12.98 11.20 0.60
N PRO A 163 -13.28 12.47 0.23
CA PRO A 163 -13.52 12.78 -1.16
C PRO A 163 -12.36 12.40 -2.07
N GLY A 164 -12.66 11.60 -3.10
CA GLY A 164 -11.67 11.12 -4.08
C GLY A 164 -10.93 9.84 -3.69
N LEU A 165 -11.18 9.27 -2.49
CA LEU A 165 -10.76 7.90 -2.18
C LEU A 165 -11.72 6.88 -2.78
N PHE A 166 -13.00 7.13 -2.69
CA PHE A 166 -14.09 6.28 -3.16
C PHE A 166 -14.91 7.00 -4.22
N THR A 167 -15.66 6.24 -5.01
CA THR A 167 -16.72 6.79 -5.85
C THR A 167 -17.98 7.08 -5.04
N ASP A 168 -18.91 7.86 -5.62
CA ASP A 168 -20.19 8.16 -4.97
C ASP A 168 -21.10 6.91 -4.84
N THR A 169 -20.74 5.83 -5.54
CA THR A 169 -21.47 4.54 -5.53
C THR A 169 -20.82 3.49 -4.62
N ALA A 170 -19.73 3.83 -3.94
CA ALA A 170 -19.08 2.91 -3.00
C ALA A 170 -20.03 2.52 -1.86
N PRO A 171 -20.04 1.25 -1.40
CA PRO A 171 -20.87 0.84 -0.29
C PRO A 171 -20.56 1.65 0.98
N ALA A 172 -21.60 2.16 1.65
CA ALA A 172 -21.43 3.02 2.81
C ALA A 172 -20.63 2.34 3.94
N GLU A 173 -20.77 1.04 4.11
CA GLU A 173 -20.03 0.24 5.09
C GLU A 173 -18.50 0.27 4.81
N VAL A 174 -18.09 0.21 3.54
CA VAL A 174 -16.68 0.28 3.13
C VAL A 174 -16.09 1.64 3.45
N VAL A 175 -16.84 2.71 3.16
CA VAL A 175 -16.44 4.08 3.51
C VAL A 175 -16.31 4.26 5.03
N GLN A 176 -17.23 3.67 5.82
CA GLN A 176 -17.15 3.72 7.28
C GLN A 176 -15.99 2.92 7.85
N GLU A 177 -15.63 1.77 7.26
CA GLU A 177 -14.43 1.01 7.65
C GLU A 177 -13.15 1.83 7.41
N ALA A 178 -13.03 2.44 6.23
CA ALA A 178 -11.88 3.31 5.93
C ALA A 178 -11.82 4.51 6.86
N LEU A 179 -12.96 5.16 7.13
CA LEU A 179 -13.06 6.26 8.07
C LEU A 179 -12.58 5.87 9.48
N ALA A 180 -12.99 4.69 9.95
CA ALA A 180 -12.60 4.18 11.27
C ALA A 180 -11.06 4.01 11.36
N MET A 181 -10.41 3.42 10.34
CA MET A 181 -8.95 3.29 10.29
C MET A 181 -8.25 4.66 10.29
N MET A 182 -8.72 5.58 9.45
CA MET A 182 -8.13 6.91 9.35
C MET A 182 -8.25 7.74 10.65
N LEU A 183 -9.30 7.52 11.44
CA LEU A 183 -9.50 8.19 12.73
C LEU A 183 -8.53 7.70 13.81
N GLU A 184 -7.87 6.57 13.62
CA GLU A 184 -6.87 5.98 14.52
C GLU A 184 -5.43 6.29 14.10
N VAL A 185 -5.22 7.04 13.02
CA VAL A 185 -3.88 7.43 12.55
C VAL A 185 -3.12 8.20 13.63
N ARG A 186 -1.88 7.75 13.87
CA ARG A 186 -0.98 8.41 14.82
C ARG A 186 -0.08 9.43 14.13
N PRO A 187 0.05 10.66 14.67
CA PRO A 187 0.95 11.69 14.10
C PRO A 187 2.40 11.20 13.97
N ALA A 188 2.86 10.36 14.91
CA ALA A 188 4.21 9.80 14.91
C ALA A 188 4.50 8.92 13.67
N GLY A 189 3.51 8.23 13.15
CA GLY A 189 3.61 7.45 11.90
C GLY A 189 3.35 8.31 10.66
N MET A 190 2.34 9.19 10.73
CA MET A 190 1.92 10.00 9.58
C MET A 190 3.02 10.93 9.05
N ARG A 191 3.77 11.61 9.94
CA ARG A 191 4.80 12.58 9.53
C ARG A 191 5.93 11.97 8.72
N PRO A 192 6.66 10.92 9.20
CA PRO A 192 7.75 10.32 8.43
C PRO A 192 7.25 9.67 7.13
N MET A 193 6.05 9.10 7.14
CA MET A 193 5.41 8.52 5.94
C MET A 193 5.17 9.58 4.86
N LEU A 194 4.57 10.72 5.21
CA LEU A 194 4.30 11.83 4.29
C LEU A 194 5.59 12.43 3.75
N GLN A 195 6.56 12.72 4.63
CA GLN A 195 7.85 13.29 4.23
C GLN A 195 8.61 12.35 3.30
N GLY A 196 8.75 11.08 3.70
CA GLY A 196 9.45 10.09 2.88
C GLY A 196 8.82 9.89 1.50
N PHE A 197 7.49 9.96 1.41
CA PHE A 197 6.80 9.78 0.13
C PHE A 197 6.82 11.04 -0.74
N ALA A 198 6.80 12.23 -0.13
CA ALA A 198 6.93 13.49 -0.84
C ALA A 198 8.31 13.68 -1.48
N GLU A 199 9.36 13.23 -0.78
CA GLU A 199 10.76 13.31 -1.24
C GLU A 199 11.09 12.25 -2.30
N ALA A 200 10.33 11.14 -2.35
CA ALA A 200 10.64 10.00 -3.18
C ALA A 200 10.46 10.29 -4.68
N ASP A 201 11.54 10.05 -5.44
CA ASP A 201 11.53 9.97 -6.91
C ASP A 201 12.08 8.59 -7.32
N LEU A 202 11.19 7.70 -7.69
CA LEU A 202 11.51 6.31 -8.03
C LEU A 202 11.51 6.07 -9.55
N ARG A 203 11.52 7.13 -10.39
CA ARG A 203 11.47 6.99 -11.85
C ARG A 203 12.68 6.21 -12.39
N GLU A 204 13.83 6.31 -11.74
CA GLU A 204 15.04 5.62 -12.18
C GLU A 204 15.02 4.10 -11.99
N VAL A 205 14.20 3.58 -11.06
CA VAL A 205 14.09 2.12 -10.84
C VAL A 205 13.15 1.46 -11.85
N LEU A 206 12.16 2.18 -12.38
CA LEU A 206 11.11 1.62 -13.23
C LEU A 206 11.65 0.81 -14.43
N PRO A 207 12.60 1.30 -15.24
CA PRO A 207 13.13 0.53 -16.36
C PRO A 207 14.03 -0.64 -15.94
N ARG A 208 14.40 -0.72 -14.67
CA ARG A 208 15.23 -1.80 -14.11
C ARG A 208 14.41 -2.90 -13.44
N ILE A 209 13.07 -2.77 -13.37
CA ILE A 209 12.21 -3.79 -12.80
C ILE A 209 12.21 -5.00 -13.73
N GLY A 210 12.81 -6.10 -13.28
CA GLY A 210 12.93 -7.36 -14.01
C GLY A 210 12.01 -8.47 -13.50
N VAL A 211 11.10 -8.16 -12.55
CA VAL A 211 10.09 -9.11 -12.06
C VAL A 211 8.73 -8.83 -12.70
N PRO A 212 7.88 -9.87 -12.90
CA PRO A 212 6.52 -9.67 -13.37
C PRO A 212 5.80 -8.62 -12.55
N THR A 213 5.12 -7.68 -13.20
CA THR A 213 4.47 -6.54 -12.54
C THR A 213 3.06 -6.32 -13.08
N LEU A 214 2.08 -6.30 -12.17
CA LEU A 214 0.70 -5.89 -12.42
C LEU A 214 0.49 -4.47 -11.92
N LEU A 215 -0.03 -3.60 -12.78
CA LEU A 215 -0.55 -2.28 -12.43
C LEU A 215 -2.07 -2.35 -12.41
N LEU A 216 -2.72 -1.98 -11.30
CA LEU A 216 -4.15 -2.10 -11.11
C LEU A 216 -4.74 -0.78 -10.62
N TYR A 217 -5.62 -0.15 -11.43
CA TYR A 217 -6.14 1.18 -11.18
C TYR A 217 -7.64 1.27 -11.44
N GLY A 218 -8.31 2.19 -10.74
CA GLY A 218 -9.67 2.60 -11.07
C GLY A 218 -9.69 3.76 -12.06
N ASP A 219 -10.65 3.80 -12.99
CA ASP A 219 -10.76 4.91 -13.94
C ASP A 219 -11.37 6.18 -13.31
N ALA A 220 -12.04 6.04 -12.16
CA ALA A 220 -12.56 7.14 -11.36
C ALA A 220 -11.61 7.59 -10.23
N ASP A 221 -10.37 7.06 -10.18
CA ASP A 221 -9.37 7.46 -9.19
C ASP A 221 -8.97 8.94 -9.36
N ARG A 222 -9.34 9.77 -8.38
CA ARG A 222 -9.02 11.20 -8.35
C ARG A 222 -7.72 11.49 -7.60
N ARG A 223 -7.14 10.49 -6.90
CA ARG A 223 -5.89 10.63 -6.13
C ARG A 223 -4.68 10.29 -6.99
N SER A 224 -4.72 9.12 -7.64
CA SER A 224 -3.71 8.66 -8.59
C SER A 224 -4.32 8.57 -9.99
N PRO A 225 -4.33 9.67 -10.76
CA PRO A 225 -4.96 9.69 -12.07
C PRO A 225 -4.36 8.65 -13.02
N LEU A 226 -5.15 8.15 -13.99
CA LEU A 226 -4.72 7.15 -14.97
C LEU A 226 -3.46 7.54 -15.75
N GLN A 227 -3.12 8.84 -15.81
CA GLN A 227 -1.86 9.26 -16.42
C GLN A 227 -0.65 8.70 -15.64
N VAL A 228 -0.72 8.68 -14.30
CA VAL A 228 0.33 8.06 -13.46
C VAL A 228 0.47 6.57 -13.79
N ALA A 229 -0.66 5.86 -13.92
CA ALA A 229 -0.67 4.44 -14.32
C ALA A 229 0.00 4.20 -15.68
N ARG A 230 -0.32 5.05 -16.66
CA ARG A 230 0.24 4.98 -18.02
C ARG A 230 1.75 5.25 -18.01
N ASP A 231 2.19 6.23 -17.22
CA ASP A 231 3.61 6.59 -17.11
C ASP A 231 4.43 5.47 -16.46
N LEU A 232 3.86 4.81 -15.43
CA LEU A 232 4.48 3.61 -14.83
C LEU A 232 4.52 2.46 -15.84
N HIS A 233 3.40 2.16 -16.50
CA HIS A 233 3.31 1.08 -17.48
C HIS A 233 4.27 1.26 -18.64
N ALA A 234 4.40 2.47 -19.14
CA ALA A 234 5.33 2.78 -20.24
C ALA A 234 6.81 2.59 -19.87
N LYS A 235 7.15 2.65 -18.57
CA LYS A 235 8.53 2.58 -18.09
C LYS A 235 8.90 1.24 -17.47
N ILE A 236 7.93 0.44 -16.99
CA ILE A 236 8.18 -0.88 -16.39
C ILE A 236 8.10 -1.94 -17.49
N PRO A 237 9.23 -2.59 -17.86
CA PRO A 237 9.25 -3.56 -18.93
C PRO A 237 8.31 -4.75 -18.65
N GLY A 238 7.50 -5.14 -19.62
CA GLY A 238 6.63 -6.31 -19.52
C GLY A 238 5.52 -6.20 -18.46
N SER A 239 5.28 -5.02 -17.89
CA SER A 239 4.18 -4.83 -16.95
C SER A 239 2.82 -5.00 -17.63
N ARG A 240 1.82 -5.46 -16.88
CA ARG A 240 0.43 -5.53 -17.30
C ARG A 240 -0.33 -4.39 -16.62
N LEU A 241 -1.08 -3.59 -17.38
CA LEU A 241 -1.97 -2.57 -16.84
C LEU A 241 -3.42 -3.04 -16.96
N VAL A 242 -4.14 -3.05 -15.84
CA VAL A 242 -5.57 -3.30 -15.75
C VAL A 242 -6.26 -2.08 -15.14
N VAL A 243 -7.36 -1.65 -15.78
CA VAL A 243 -8.16 -0.52 -15.31
C VAL A 243 -9.56 -1.02 -14.97
N LEU A 244 -9.97 -0.84 -13.73
CA LEU A 244 -11.30 -1.20 -13.24
C LEU A 244 -12.27 -0.03 -13.49
N ALA A 245 -13.24 -0.23 -14.38
CA ALA A 245 -14.22 0.79 -14.72
C ALA A 245 -15.15 1.12 -13.55
N GLY A 246 -15.38 2.40 -13.30
CA GLY A 246 -16.28 2.93 -12.29
C GLY A 246 -15.75 2.82 -10.85
N ILE A 247 -14.44 2.63 -10.64
CA ILE A 247 -13.84 2.40 -9.32
C ILE A 247 -12.87 3.53 -8.97
N GLY A 248 -12.86 3.91 -7.70
CA GLY A 248 -12.02 4.97 -7.14
C GLY A 248 -10.61 4.52 -6.76
N HIS A 249 -9.99 5.25 -5.82
CA HIS A 249 -8.62 5.03 -5.36
C HIS A 249 -8.48 3.75 -4.51
N GLN A 250 -9.46 3.47 -3.65
CA GLN A 250 -9.50 2.30 -2.75
C GLN A 250 -10.14 1.10 -3.43
N LEU A 251 -9.57 0.67 -4.56
CA LEU A 251 -10.15 -0.35 -5.43
C LEU A 251 -10.19 -1.76 -4.78
N ASP A 252 -9.31 -2.02 -3.83
CA ASP A 252 -9.24 -3.23 -3.02
C ASP A 252 -10.43 -3.36 -2.06
N MET A 253 -10.91 -2.23 -1.55
CA MET A 253 -12.08 -2.14 -0.67
C MET A 253 -13.39 -1.94 -1.45
N GLU A 254 -13.38 -1.10 -2.49
CA GLU A 254 -14.57 -0.71 -3.26
C GLU A 254 -15.04 -1.82 -4.21
N ALA A 255 -14.12 -2.60 -4.78
CA ALA A 255 -14.40 -3.68 -5.72
C ALA A 255 -13.57 -4.94 -5.42
N PRO A 256 -13.66 -5.53 -4.20
CA PRO A 256 -12.77 -6.57 -3.74
C PRO A 256 -12.77 -7.82 -4.61
N ASP A 257 -13.91 -8.25 -5.12
CA ASP A 257 -14.00 -9.43 -5.97
C ASP A 257 -13.27 -9.24 -7.30
N ARG A 258 -13.41 -8.06 -7.91
CA ARG A 258 -12.70 -7.71 -9.16
C ARG A 258 -11.21 -7.57 -8.92
N PHE A 259 -10.82 -6.91 -7.83
CA PHE A 259 -9.43 -6.79 -7.40
C PHE A 259 -8.80 -8.19 -7.19
N ASN A 260 -9.44 -9.03 -6.38
CA ASN A 260 -8.97 -10.37 -6.07
C ASN A 260 -8.86 -11.26 -7.32
N ALA A 261 -9.82 -11.16 -8.25
CA ALA A 261 -9.78 -11.92 -9.50
C ALA A 261 -8.56 -11.54 -10.36
N GLU A 262 -8.25 -10.25 -10.51
CA GLU A 262 -7.09 -9.79 -11.28
C GLU A 262 -5.77 -10.16 -10.61
N VAL A 263 -5.67 -9.99 -9.27
CA VAL A 263 -4.49 -10.38 -8.51
C VAL A 263 -4.27 -11.89 -8.60
N ARG A 264 -5.29 -12.71 -8.35
CA ARG A 264 -5.23 -14.17 -8.44
C ARG A 264 -4.79 -14.64 -9.83
N GLY A 265 -5.42 -14.10 -10.88
CA GLY A 265 -5.08 -14.45 -12.26
C GLY A 265 -3.63 -14.12 -12.61
N PHE A 266 -3.15 -12.95 -12.16
CA PHE A 266 -1.76 -12.54 -12.33
C PHE A 266 -0.80 -13.44 -11.55
N LEU A 267 -1.04 -13.68 -10.28
CA LEU A 267 -0.14 -14.49 -9.44
C LEU A 267 -0.02 -15.94 -9.94
N ARG A 268 -1.12 -16.52 -10.42
CA ARG A 268 -1.09 -17.85 -11.08
C ARG A 268 -0.20 -17.87 -12.32
N SER A 269 -0.24 -16.81 -13.13
CA SER A 269 0.59 -16.70 -14.34
C SER A 269 2.09 -16.57 -14.05
N VAL A 270 2.46 -16.16 -12.83
CA VAL A 270 3.87 -16.02 -12.39
C VAL A 270 4.43 -17.30 -11.77
N GLN A 271 3.56 -18.26 -11.42
CA GLN A 271 3.98 -19.54 -10.83
C GLN A 271 4.47 -20.55 -11.87
N CYS A 272 4.09 -20.35 -13.13
CA CYS A 272 4.56 -21.15 -14.26
C CYS A 272 5.89 -20.63 -14.79
#